data_950f98bdeed1b91c1bc940135fc06162
#
_entry.id   950f98bdeed1b91c1bc940135fc06162
#
_cell.length_a   1.000
_cell.length_b   1.000
_cell.length_c   1.000
_cell.angle_alpha   90.00
_cell.angle_beta   90.00
_cell.angle_gamma   90.00
#
_symmetry.space_group_name_H-M   'P 1'
#
loop_
_entity.id
_entity.type
_entity.pdbx_description
1 polymer ?
#
loop_
_entity_poly.entity_id
_entity_poly.type
_entity_poly.pdbx_seq_one_letter_code
_entity_poly.pdbx_strand_id
1 'polypeptide(L)'
;MNTTSRFRRISVAALLIGAAAAMPALAHHSFAIFNMEQTRVFTGVVTRINPDANHLQIFFAPMNEERKGVLRSEDGKPVVWAVEMAGSAQAAIQGVSVSSLPPGTYISVALHPLRSGEAAGSRAETGAIFRCPDKKAPEAGKHCDSVEGRLAFGEGALAQPKN
;
A
#
# COMPACT_ATOMS: atom_id res chain seq x y z
N MET A 1 32.02 -38.65 -41.46
CA MET A 1 30.88 -37.72 -41.30
C MET A 1 30.45 -37.72 -39.82
N ASN A 2 30.65 -36.60 -39.11
CA ASN A 2 30.58 -36.54 -37.65
C ASN A 2 29.13 -36.39 -37.14
N THR A 3 28.52 -37.52 -36.78
CA THR A 3 27.18 -37.56 -36.13
C THR A 3 27.16 -37.02 -34.71
N THR A 4 28.28 -37.01 -34.02
CA THR A 4 28.40 -36.51 -32.60
C THR A 4 28.25 -34.98 -32.45
N SER A 5 28.51 -34.22 -33.51
CA SER A 5 28.41 -32.72 -33.45
C SER A 5 26.96 -32.20 -33.48
N ARG A 6 26.03 -32.94 -34.08
CA ARG A 6 24.62 -32.55 -34.20
C ARG A 6 23.84 -32.74 -32.88
N PHE A 7 24.10 -33.80 -32.15
CA PHE A 7 23.45 -34.05 -30.86
C PHE A 7 23.86 -33.05 -29.78
N ARG A 8 25.12 -32.61 -29.79
CA ARG A 8 25.64 -31.65 -28.84
C ARG A 8 25.04 -30.25 -29.02
N ARG A 9 24.70 -29.84 -30.25
CA ARG A 9 24.06 -28.55 -30.56
C ARG A 9 22.56 -28.53 -30.17
N ILE A 10 21.87 -29.66 -30.33
CA ILE A 10 20.45 -29.81 -29.96
C ILE A 10 20.29 -29.74 -28.43
N SER A 11 21.19 -30.38 -27.66
CA SER A 11 21.16 -30.39 -26.21
C SER A 11 21.38 -28.99 -25.59
N VAL A 12 22.27 -28.19 -26.17
CA VAL A 12 22.51 -26.81 -25.69
C VAL A 12 21.34 -25.91 -26.01
N ALA A 13 20.72 -26.05 -27.18
CA ALA A 13 19.54 -25.26 -27.54
C ALA A 13 18.32 -25.61 -26.68
N ALA A 14 18.10 -26.88 -26.34
CA ALA A 14 17.03 -27.32 -25.46
C ALA A 14 17.23 -26.82 -24.02
N LEU A 15 18.47 -26.74 -23.54
CA LEU A 15 18.79 -26.22 -22.19
C LEU A 15 18.54 -24.71 -22.09
N LEU A 16 18.82 -23.94 -23.14
CA LEU A 16 18.60 -22.50 -23.19
C LEU A 16 17.10 -22.14 -23.27
N ILE A 17 16.30 -22.95 -23.96
CA ILE A 17 14.84 -22.75 -24.04
C ILE A 17 14.16 -23.08 -22.69
N GLY A 18 14.64 -24.11 -21.99
CA GLY A 18 14.14 -24.46 -20.65
C GLY A 18 14.41 -23.39 -19.59
N ALA A 19 15.55 -22.70 -19.67
CA ALA A 19 15.91 -21.63 -18.73
C ALA A 19 15.08 -20.35 -18.94
N ALA A 20 14.64 -20.06 -20.18
CA ALA A 20 13.82 -18.88 -20.48
C ALA A 20 12.35 -19.03 -20.01
N ALA A 21 11.84 -20.26 -19.87
CA ALA A 21 10.47 -20.52 -19.43
C ALA A 21 10.27 -20.43 -17.90
N ALA A 22 11.35 -20.36 -17.11
CA ALA A 22 11.29 -20.36 -15.64
C ALA A 22 11.22 -18.97 -15.02
N MET A 23 11.26 -17.87 -15.79
CA MET A 23 11.40 -16.51 -15.24
C MET A 23 10.12 -15.74 -14.91
N PRO A 24 8.89 -16.11 -15.27
CA PRO A 24 7.73 -15.29 -14.93
C PRO A 24 7.10 -15.56 -13.54
N ALA A 25 7.52 -16.62 -12.84
CA ALA A 25 6.80 -17.06 -11.64
C ALA A 25 7.06 -16.24 -10.36
N LEU A 26 8.06 -15.35 -10.32
CA LEU A 26 8.46 -14.64 -9.11
C LEU A 26 7.81 -13.26 -8.92
N ALA A 27 7.13 -12.70 -9.93
CA ALA A 27 6.59 -11.34 -9.88
C ALA A 27 5.16 -11.25 -9.32
N HIS A 28 4.41 -12.34 -9.20
CA HIS A 28 2.99 -12.30 -8.82
C HIS A 28 2.68 -12.65 -7.35
N HIS A 29 3.68 -12.96 -6.54
CA HIS A 29 3.43 -13.38 -5.16
C HIS A 29 3.08 -12.24 -4.18
N SER A 30 3.40 -10.99 -4.50
CA SER A 30 3.19 -9.87 -3.57
C SER A 30 1.71 -9.47 -3.39
N PHE A 31 0.88 -9.59 -4.43
CA PHE A 31 -0.53 -9.21 -4.36
C PHE A 31 -1.47 -10.32 -3.88
N ALA A 32 -1.05 -11.59 -3.92
CA ALA A 32 -1.89 -12.73 -3.53
C ALA A 32 -2.29 -12.73 -2.04
N ILE A 33 -1.53 -12.07 -1.19
CA ILE A 33 -1.82 -11.93 0.25
C ILE A 33 -2.90 -10.91 0.56
N PHE A 34 -3.20 -10.00 -0.39
CA PHE A 34 -4.22 -8.97 -0.22
C PHE A 34 -5.57 -9.41 -0.81
N ASN A 35 -6.65 -8.98 -0.20
CA ASN A 35 -7.99 -9.15 -0.74
C ASN A 35 -8.31 -7.99 -1.71
N MET A 36 -7.97 -8.17 -2.99
CA MET A 36 -8.14 -7.15 -4.04
C MET A 36 -9.62 -6.85 -4.36
N GLU A 37 -10.55 -7.70 -3.93
CA GLU A 37 -11.99 -7.49 -4.12
C GLU A 37 -12.58 -6.56 -3.06
N GLN A 38 -11.93 -6.47 -1.91
CA GLN A 38 -12.35 -5.61 -0.81
C GLN A 38 -11.52 -4.31 -0.78
N THR A 39 -12.19 -3.18 -0.57
CA THR A 39 -11.53 -1.90 -0.32
C THR A 39 -12.02 -1.33 1.00
N ARG A 40 -11.10 -1.04 1.91
CA ARG A 40 -11.37 -0.33 3.15
C ARG A 40 -10.85 1.10 3.07
N VAL A 41 -11.65 2.04 3.54
CA VAL A 41 -11.28 3.45 3.58
C VAL A 41 -11.15 3.88 5.03
N PHE A 42 -10.02 4.48 5.35
CA PHE A 42 -9.73 4.98 6.69
C PHE A 42 -9.39 6.46 6.66
N THR A 43 -9.81 7.15 7.70
CA THR A 43 -9.17 8.39 8.15
C THR A 43 -8.46 8.10 9.46
N GLY A 44 -7.21 8.53 9.59
CA GLY A 44 -6.40 8.22 10.75
C GLY A 44 -5.26 9.18 10.96
N VAL A 45 -4.50 8.94 12.01
CA VAL A 45 -3.33 9.74 12.40
C VAL A 45 -2.08 8.92 12.12
N VAL A 46 -1.16 9.45 11.32
CA VAL A 46 0.13 8.82 11.05
C VAL A 46 0.91 8.65 12.37
N THR A 47 1.36 7.44 12.62
CA THR A 47 2.19 7.11 13.78
C THR A 47 3.65 6.95 13.38
N ARG A 48 3.91 6.44 12.19
CA ARG A 48 5.26 6.17 11.68
C ARG A 48 5.25 5.94 10.18
N ILE A 49 6.35 6.24 9.50
CA ILE A 49 6.67 5.76 8.15
C ILE A 49 7.92 4.89 8.22
N ASN A 50 7.92 3.77 7.52
CA ASN A 50 9.08 2.94 7.28
C ASN A 50 9.53 3.10 5.82
N PRO A 51 10.56 3.93 5.54
CA PRO A 51 11.03 4.17 4.18
C PRO A 51 11.99 3.08 3.68
N ASP A 52 12.56 2.28 4.60
CA ASP A 52 13.61 1.30 4.30
C ASP A 52 13.07 -0.06 3.86
N ALA A 53 11.74 -0.24 3.90
CA ALA A 53 11.10 -1.42 3.35
C ALA A 53 11.25 -1.46 1.83
N ASN A 54 11.29 -2.64 1.22
CA ASN A 54 11.21 -2.82 -0.24
C ASN A 54 10.01 -2.08 -0.83
N HIS A 55 8.95 -1.95 -0.02
CA HIS A 55 7.81 -1.09 -0.23
C HIS A 55 7.68 -0.16 0.97
N LEU A 56 7.52 1.14 0.70
CA LEU A 56 7.29 2.11 1.76
C LEU A 56 6.00 1.75 2.51
N GLN A 57 6.04 1.80 3.84
CA GLN A 57 4.90 1.52 4.69
C GLN A 57 4.54 2.76 5.52
N ILE A 58 3.26 3.11 5.53
CA ILE A 58 2.71 4.13 6.40
C ILE A 58 1.91 3.45 7.51
N PHE A 59 2.30 3.67 8.75
CA PHE A 59 1.58 3.21 9.93
C PHE A 59 0.70 4.34 10.44
N PHE A 60 -0.56 4.05 10.67
CA PHE A 60 -1.52 5.05 11.14
C PHE A 60 -2.52 4.43 12.12
N ALA A 61 -3.04 5.25 13.03
CA ALA A 61 -4.11 4.87 13.93
C ALA A 61 -5.44 5.39 13.36
N PRO A 62 -6.37 4.51 12.92
CA PRO A 62 -7.67 4.93 12.41
C PRO A 62 -8.45 5.73 13.46
N MET A 63 -9.18 6.74 13.02
CA MET A 63 -10.11 7.50 13.86
C MET A 63 -11.48 6.83 13.92
N ASN A 64 -12.19 7.08 15.00
CA ASN A 64 -13.61 6.73 15.11
C ASN A 64 -14.46 7.58 14.13
N GLU A 65 -15.72 7.22 13.93
CA GLU A 65 -16.61 7.91 12.99
C GLU A 65 -16.85 9.38 13.37
N GLU A 66 -16.89 9.68 14.67
CA GLU A 66 -17.06 11.05 15.18
C GLU A 66 -15.81 11.91 14.99
N ARG A 67 -14.69 11.36 14.56
CA ARG A 67 -13.39 12.05 14.39
C ARG A 67 -12.86 12.72 15.68
N LYS A 68 -13.32 12.24 16.84
CA LYS A 68 -12.90 12.77 18.16
C LYS A 68 -11.70 12.06 18.75
N GLY A 69 -11.34 10.88 18.23
CA GLY A 69 -10.20 10.10 18.72
C GLY A 69 -9.87 8.92 17.81
N VAL A 70 -8.76 8.26 18.11
CA VAL A 70 -8.35 7.04 17.42
C VAL A 70 -9.05 5.82 18.01
N LEU A 71 -9.26 4.82 17.17
CA LEU A 71 -9.77 3.51 17.60
C LEU A 71 -8.79 2.89 18.59
N ARG A 72 -9.34 2.21 19.60
CA ARG A 72 -8.57 1.52 20.63
C ARG A 72 -9.00 0.06 20.72
N SER A 73 -8.02 -0.80 20.99
CA SER A 73 -8.24 -2.21 21.33
C SER A 73 -8.83 -2.36 22.76
N GLU A 74 -9.20 -3.56 23.14
CA GLU A 74 -9.77 -3.87 24.45
C GLU A 74 -8.85 -3.47 25.62
N ASP A 75 -7.52 -3.54 25.42
CA ASP A 75 -6.51 -3.11 26.39
C ASP A 75 -6.25 -1.58 26.38
N GLY A 76 -7.07 -0.82 25.66
CA GLY A 76 -7.01 0.65 25.60
C GLY A 76 -5.91 1.24 24.73
N LYS A 77 -5.08 0.41 24.08
CA LYS A 77 -4.03 0.89 23.16
C LYS A 77 -4.62 1.31 21.82
N PRO A 78 -4.03 2.31 21.12
CA PRO A 78 -4.43 2.62 19.77
C PRO A 78 -4.31 1.41 18.83
N VAL A 79 -5.34 1.14 18.05
CA VAL A 79 -5.25 0.21 16.93
C VAL A 79 -4.36 0.86 15.88
N VAL A 80 -3.38 0.13 15.35
CA VAL A 80 -2.48 0.63 14.31
C VAL A 80 -2.63 -0.22 13.06
N TRP A 81 -2.87 0.43 11.95
CA TRP A 81 -2.87 -0.18 10.61
C TRP A 81 -1.60 0.17 9.86
N ALA A 82 -1.17 -0.72 8.99
CA ALA A 82 -0.11 -0.47 8.02
C ALA A 82 -0.70 -0.44 6.61
N VAL A 83 -0.38 0.59 5.83
CA VAL A 83 -0.62 0.59 4.39
C VAL A 83 0.71 0.49 3.65
N GLU A 84 0.83 -0.55 2.83
CA GLU A 84 1.96 -0.76 1.94
C GLU A 84 1.77 0.03 0.65
N MET A 85 2.80 0.80 0.31
CA MET A 85 2.87 1.61 -0.90
C MET A 85 3.71 0.89 -1.96
N ALA A 86 3.84 1.47 -3.13
CA ALA A 86 4.87 1.10 -4.09
C ALA A 86 6.28 1.24 -3.49
N GLY A 87 7.30 0.83 -4.22
CA GLY A 87 8.70 0.99 -3.80
C GLY A 87 9.01 2.44 -3.37
N SER A 88 9.91 2.60 -2.41
CA SER A 88 10.20 3.90 -1.78
C SER A 88 10.53 5.02 -2.76
N ALA A 89 11.21 4.71 -3.87
CA ALA A 89 11.50 5.70 -4.92
C ALA A 89 10.23 6.18 -5.63
N GLN A 90 9.31 5.27 -5.96
CA GLN A 90 8.03 5.62 -6.59
C GLN A 90 7.12 6.38 -5.63
N ALA A 91 7.10 6.01 -4.36
CA ALA A 91 6.36 6.74 -3.33
C ALA A 91 6.88 8.18 -3.18
N ALA A 92 8.21 8.36 -3.22
CA ALA A 92 8.82 9.70 -3.17
C ALA A 92 8.45 10.58 -4.38
N ILE A 93 8.38 10.01 -5.59
CA ILE A 93 7.89 10.72 -6.79
C ILE A 93 6.45 11.20 -6.60
N GLN A 94 5.62 10.42 -5.90
CA GLN A 94 4.25 10.79 -5.54
C GLN A 94 4.18 11.75 -4.34
N GLY A 95 5.31 12.21 -3.83
CA GLY A 95 5.40 13.13 -2.70
C GLY A 95 5.30 12.46 -1.32
N VAL A 96 5.20 11.14 -1.24
CA VAL A 96 5.09 10.42 0.04
C VAL A 96 6.48 10.20 0.63
N SER A 97 6.72 10.78 1.80
CA SER A 97 7.98 10.67 2.53
C SER A 97 7.76 10.89 4.03
N VAL A 98 8.79 10.61 4.83
CA VAL A 98 8.78 10.91 6.28
C VAL A 98 8.52 12.39 6.55
N SER A 99 9.04 13.29 5.71
CA SER A 99 8.88 14.73 5.88
C SER A 99 7.50 15.24 5.44
N SER A 100 6.87 14.63 4.42
CA SER A 100 5.55 15.04 3.95
C SER A 100 4.41 14.54 4.83
N LEU A 101 4.61 13.41 5.51
CA LEU A 101 3.63 12.78 6.41
C LEU A 101 4.26 12.46 7.78
N PRO A 102 4.72 13.46 8.54
CA PRO A 102 5.31 13.23 9.86
C PRO A 102 4.27 12.63 10.82
N PRO A 103 4.69 11.96 11.90
CA PRO A 103 3.80 11.50 12.95
C PRO A 103 2.89 12.62 13.47
N GLY A 104 1.62 12.29 13.71
CA GLY A 104 0.58 13.27 14.08
C GLY A 104 -0.19 13.87 12.91
N THR A 105 0.22 13.59 11.67
CA THR A 105 -0.50 14.03 10.46
C THR A 105 -1.80 13.24 10.28
N TYR A 106 -2.90 13.95 10.02
CA TYR A 106 -4.17 13.32 9.63
C TYR A 106 -4.16 12.96 8.16
N ILE A 107 -4.50 11.71 7.84
CA ILE A 107 -4.59 11.20 6.47
C ILE A 107 -5.89 10.43 6.25
N SER A 108 -6.34 10.41 5.00
CA SER A 108 -7.31 9.44 4.52
C SER A 108 -6.68 8.58 3.43
N VAL A 109 -6.89 7.27 3.53
CA VAL A 109 -6.31 6.26 2.64
C VAL A 109 -7.31 5.14 2.38
N ALA A 110 -7.34 4.66 1.15
CA ALA A 110 -8.02 3.44 0.77
C ALA A 110 -7.01 2.32 0.58
N LEU A 111 -7.33 1.13 1.07
CA LEU A 111 -6.44 -0.03 0.97
C LEU A 111 -7.21 -1.33 0.73
N HIS A 112 -6.52 -2.29 0.12
CA HIS A 112 -6.93 -3.68 0.04
C HIS A 112 -6.37 -4.43 1.26
N PRO A 113 -7.21 -4.95 2.17
CA PRO A 113 -6.74 -5.55 3.41
C PRO A 113 -6.03 -6.88 3.17
N LEU A 114 -5.21 -7.29 4.11
CA LEU A 114 -4.66 -8.64 4.14
C LEU A 114 -5.77 -9.69 4.26
N ARG A 115 -5.66 -10.80 3.55
CA ARG A 115 -6.56 -11.96 3.66
C ARG A 115 -6.48 -12.64 5.03
N SER A 116 -5.36 -12.49 5.73
CA SER A 116 -5.17 -13.00 7.11
C SER A 116 -6.03 -12.28 8.15
N GLY A 117 -6.57 -11.09 7.82
CA GLY A 117 -7.33 -10.26 8.76
C GLY A 117 -6.45 -9.36 9.66
N GLU A 118 -5.13 -9.45 9.54
CA GLU A 118 -4.23 -8.54 10.26
C GLU A 118 -4.45 -7.08 9.83
N ALA A 119 -4.13 -6.15 10.72
CA ALA A 119 -4.34 -4.72 10.53
C ALA A 119 -3.33 -4.11 9.53
N ALA A 120 -3.33 -4.61 8.31
CA ALA A 120 -2.48 -4.13 7.22
C ALA A 120 -3.16 -4.33 5.85
N GLY A 121 -2.65 -3.65 4.83
CA GLY A 121 -3.11 -3.80 3.47
C GLY A 121 -2.22 -3.07 2.47
N SER A 122 -2.42 -3.33 1.17
CA SER A 122 -1.81 -2.55 0.10
C SER A 122 -2.67 -1.34 -0.23
N ARG A 123 -2.06 -0.22 -0.62
CA ARG A 123 -2.82 0.92 -1.13
C ARG A 123 -3.69 0.48 -2.31
N ALA A 124 -4.95 0.89 -2.32
CA ALA A 124 -5.85 0.66 -3.46
C ALA A 124 -5.32 1.41 -4.70
N GLU A 125 -5.23 0.72 -5.84
CA GLU A 125 -4.48 1.15 -7.03
C GLU A 125 -4.88 2.52 -7.60
N THR A 126 -6.16 2.87 -7.47
CA THR A 126 -6.72 4.09 -8.08
C THR A 126 -6.93 5.22 -7.08
N GLY A 127 -6.49 5.07 -5.84
CA GLY A 127 -6.75 6.03 -4.77
C GLY A 127 -5.54 6.88 -4.43
N ALA A 128 -5.68 8.21 -4.47
CA ALA A 128 -4.74 9.08 -3.80
C ALA A 128 -4.81 8.90 -2.27
N ILE A 129 -3.70 9.16 -1.58
CA ILE A 129 -3.71 9.43 -0.14
C ILE A 129 -3.96 10.92 0.04
N PHE A 130 -4.91 11.27 0.88
CA PHE A 130 -5.19 12.66 1.21
C PHE A 130 -4.64 13.00 2.58
N ARG A 131 -3.89 14.08 2.67
CA ARG A 131 -3.46 14.69 3.92
C ARG A 131 -4.41 15.83 4.26
N CYS A 132 -5.00 15.80 5.45
CA CYS A 132 -5.68 16.95 6.03
C CYS A 132 -4.66 18.04 6.41
N PRO A 133 -5.06 19.31 6.46
CA PRO A 133 -4.25 20.36 7.07
C PRO A 133 -3.85 19.98 8.50
N ASP A 134 -2.67 20.43 8.94
CA ASP A 134 -2.14 20.12 10.27
C ASP A 134 -3.15 20.49 11.37
N LYS A 135 -3.32 19.55 12.31
CA LYS A 135 -4.24 19.69 13.46
C LYS A 135 -5.73 19.89 13.12
N LYS A 136 -6.11 19.64 11.86
CA LYS A 136 -7.50 19.75 11.41
C LYS A 136 -8.02 18.39 10.94
N ALA A 137 -8.68 17.66 11.82
CA ALA A 137 -9.41 16.44 11.45
C ALA A 137 -10.62 16.80 10.57
N PRO A 138 -11.08 15.90 9.69
CA PRO A 138 -12.33 16.10 8.96
C PRO A 138 -13.53 16.05 9.91
N GLU A 139 -14.70 16.48 9.44
CA GLU A 139 -15.96 16.30 10.15
C GLU A 139 -16.33 14.82 10.32
N ALA A 140 -17.22 14.55 11.26
CA ALA A 140 -17.72 13.19 11.49
C ALA A 140 -18.22 12.53 10.19
N GLY A 141 -17.85 11.29 9.97
CA GLY A 141 -18.21 10.52 8.79
C GLY A 141 -17.51 10.93 7.48
N LYS A 142 -16.74 12.04 7.49
CA LYS A 142 -16.01 12.51 6.30
C LYS A 142 -14.54 12.07 6.28
N HIS A 143 -13.89 12.29 5.13
CA HIS A 143 -12.48 11.99 4.88
C HIS A 143 -11.72 13.26 4.50
N CYS A 144 -10.38 13.20 4.50
CA CYS A 144 -9.52 14.35 4.21
C CYS A 144 -9.66 14.90 2.78
N ASP A 145 -10.18 14.12 1.84
CA ASP A 145 -10.49 14.57 0.48
C ASP A 145 -11.59 15.64 0.43
N SER A 146 -12.42 15.74 1.46
CA SER A 146 -13.46 16.75 1.59
C SER A 146 -13.04 18.02 2.34
N VAL A 147 -11.80 18.08 2.87
CA VAL A 147 -11.33 19.22 3.68
C VAL A 147 -10.67 20.27 2.82
N GLU A 148 -10.99 21.53 3.03
CA GLU A 148 -10.31 22.66 2.41
C GLU A 148 -8.83 22.73 2.84
N GLY A 149 -7.93 23.01 1.90
CA GLY A 149 -6.49 23.03 2.13
C GLY A 149 -5.84 21.65 2.24
N ARG A 150 -6.56 20.58 1.86
CA ARG A 150 -6.01 19.23 1.76
C ARG A 150 -4.91 19.14 0.72
N LEU A 151 -4.01 18.18 0.92
CA LEU A 151 -3.02 17.77 -0.08
C LEU A 151 -3.30 16.33 -0.53
N ALA A 152 -3.17 16.08 -1.83
CA ALA A 152 -3.27 14.74 -2.41
C ALA A 152 -1.87 14.22 -2.78
N PHE A 153 -1.62 12.94 -2.49
CA PHE A 153 -0.41 12.21 -2.87
C PHE A 153 -0.81 11.06 -3.78
N GLY A 154 -0.25 11.03 -4.98
CA GLY A 154 -0.69 10.14 -6.05
C GLY A 154 -1.80 10.75 -6.89
N GLU A 155 -2.41 9.95 -7.74
CA GLU A 155 -3.44 10.39 -8.70
C GLU A 155 -4.83 9.90 -8.29
N GLY A 156 -5.85 10.65 -8.74
CA GLY A 156 -7.25 10.27 -8.59
C GLY A 156 -7.91 10.69 -7.26
N ALA A 157 -9.11 10.21 -7.08
CA ALA A 157 -9.91 10.41 -5.87
C ALA A 157 -9.60 9.32 -4.83
N LEU A 158 -10.08 9.53 -3.60
CA LEU A 158 -10.08 8.45 -2.61
C LEU A 158 -10.95 7.32 -3.11
N ALA A 159 -10.39 6.11 -3.20
CA ALA A 159 -11.13 4.95 -3.66
C ALA A 159 -12.30 4.66 -2.70
N GLN A 160 -13.45 4.30 -3.27
CA GLN A 160 -14.65 4.02 -2.48
C GLN A 160 -14.55 2.65 -1.78
N PRO A 161 -15.16 2.47 -0.60
CA PRO A 161 -15.20 1.18 0.07
C PRO A 161 -15.93 0.15 -0.80
N LYS A 162 -15.40 -1.08 -0.80
CA LYS A 162 -16.02 -2.27 -1.42
C LYS A 162 -16.06 -3.38 -0.37
N ASN A 163 -17.19 -4.02 -0.24
CA ASN A 163 -17.42 -5.17 0.65
C ASN A 163 -17.32 -6.47 -0.13
#